data_a19363415e8b253c724362572bbad682
#
_entry.id   a19363415e8b253c724362572bbad682
#
_cell.length_a   1.000
_cell.length_b   1.000
_cell.length_c   1.000
_cell.angle_alpha   90.00
_cell.angle_beta   90.00
_cell.angle_gamma   90.00
#
_symmetry.space_group_name_H-M   'P 1'
#
loop_
_entity.id
_entity.type
_entity.pdbx_description
1 polymer ?
#
loop_
_entity_poly.entity_id
_entity_poly.type
_entity_poly.pdbx_seq_one_letter_code
_entity_poly.pdbx_strand_id
1 'polypeptide(L)'
;DYIPEDNILPRTSPERTRKLLEQAVAANHNCVRVWGGGHYPSDAFYDVCDELGLVIWQDFMFACAHYNLSDEFEENLRAEFNDNIKRIRSHASLGLWCGNNEMEMFTFFGGLALMPNNPTGDPPMWELTPKQKGNYTRLYEYILPKTVKALDPQTYYWPSSPSSGGDFDDPSDETRGDVHYWDVWHGSLPFTDYRNHNFRYVSEFGFQAFPTLKTVESFTEPEDRNIFSYVMEKHQRNNAANSKIMTYLGQTYRYPTAGLGTLLYTSQLLSAEAMKYGVEHWRRHRGQCMGAIVWQLNDCWPVASWSSIDYFGRWKALHYYEKRFFAPVLLSCEEKGFLDDPNPNRECRDLNTDTVKSIRLNVSNETMQPQTVTVKWELRNNRSEVLRDGGEVEITVPAMDTVWLDTVELPEANMFTDHVHYACYQNGEMISESTVLFSVPKYYDYIDPQLSCRVEGNEIIVSAKAYAKSVEVLNENEDWVLEDNYFDLEAGEERRIRIVSGDANGIHMRSVYNIR
;
A
#
# COMPACT_ATOMS: atom_id res chain seq x y z
N ASP A 1 6.43 -5.22 2.77
CA ASP A 1 6.89 -6.62 2.82
C ASP A 1 7.66 -6.97 1.56
N TYR A 2 8.87 -7.51 1.74
CA TYR A 2 9.71 -8.06 0.69
C TYR A 2 9.48 -9.57 0.62
N ILE A 3 9.19 -10.06 -0.60
CA ILE A 3 9.13 -11.50 -0.91
C ILE A 3 10.29 -11.84 -1.87
N PRO A 4 10.60 -13.14 -2.08
CA PRO A 4 11.64 -13.51 -3.05
C PRO A 4 11.45 -12.82 -4.40
N GLU A 5 12.54 -12.32 -5.00
CA GLU A 5 12.48 -11.55 -6.25
C GLU A 5 12.16 -12.42 -7.48
N ASP A 6 12.35 -13.73 -7.37
CA ASP A 6 12.09 -14.70 -8.43
C ASP A 6 11.79 -16.08 -7.84
N ASN A 7 10.86 -16.81 -8.45
CA ASN A 7 10.60 -18.21 -8.12
C ASN A 7 11.79 -19.13 -8.47
N ILE A 8 12.67 -18.68 -9.34
CA ILE A 8 13.86 -19.41 -9.80
C ILE A 8 15.09 -18.67 -9.28
N LEU A 9 15.59 -19.03 -8.11
CA LEU A 9 16.67 -18.33 -7.40
C LEU A 9 17.88 -17.95 -8.26
N PRO A 10 18.37 -18.78 -9.21
CA PRO A 10 19.49 -18.39 -10.09
C PRO A 10 19.23 -17.19 -11.01
N ARG A 11 17.98 -16.69 -11.09
CA ARG A 11 17.64 -15.46 -11.85
C ARG A 11 17.77 -14.19 -11.01
N THR A 12 17.98 -14.32 -9.71
CA THR A 12 18.28 -13.17 -8.84
C THR A 12 19.73 -12.75 -9.02
N SER A 13 19.99 -11.45 -8.84
CA SER A 13 21.36 -10.92 -8.87
C SER A 13 21.48 -9.72 -7.92
N PRO A 14 22.71 -9.41 -7.46
CA PRO A 14 22.94 -8.22 -6.63
C PRO A 14 22.43 -6.92 -7.27
N GLU A 15 22.53 -6.79 -8.60
CA GLU A 15 22.07 -5.62 -9.35
C GLU A 15 20.54 -5.52 -9.34
N ARG A 16 19.82 -6.65 -9.49
CA ARG A 16 18.35 -6.70 -9.41
C ARG A 16 17.88 -6.34 -8.01
N THR A 17 18.50 -6.92 -7.00
CA THR A 17 18.21 -6.62 -5.58
C THR A 17 18.45 -5.15 -5.27
N ARG A 18 19.60 -4.58 -5.68
CA ARG A 18 19.89 -3.17 -5.51
C ARG A 18 18.84 -2.28 -6.15
N LYS A 19 18.51 -2.55 -7.41
CA LYS A 19 17.49 -1.77 -8.13
C LYS A 19 16.13 -1.80 -7.43
N LEU A 20 15.69 -2.95 -6.90
CA LEU A 20 14.44 -3.07 -6.16
C LEU A 20 14.46 -2.22 -4.88
N LEU A 21 15.53 -2.31 -4.09
CA LEU A 21 15.65 -1.56 -2.84
C LEU A 21 15.79 -0.04 -3.08
N GLU A 22 16.51 0.37 -4.13
CA GLU A 22 16.57 1.79 -4.55
C GLU A 22 15.18 2.32 -4.95
N GLN A 23 14.34 1.50 -5.60
CA GLN A 23 12.96 1.86 -5.91
C GLN A 23 12.10 2.00 -4.64
N ALA A 24 12.29 1.13 -3.65
CA ALA A 24 11.61 1.27 -2.36
C ALA A 24 11.97 2.60 -1.67
N VAL A 25 13.25 2.94 -1.62
CA VAL A 25 13.71 4.24 -1.06
C VAL A 25 13.18 5.42 -1.87
N ALA A 26 13.14 5.32 -3.21
CA ALA A 26 12.57 6.36 -4.07
C ALA A 26 11.09 6.62 -3.82
N ALA A 27 10.37 5.64 -3.24
CA ALA A 27 8.99 5.77 -2.77
C ALA A 27 8.89 6.07 -1.26
N ASN A 28 9.97 6.56 -0.63
CA ASN A 28 10.04 6.95 0.79
C ASN A 28 9.84 5.79 1.79
N HIS A 29 10.08 4.56 1.38
CA HIS A 29 10.14 3.46 2.34
C HIS A 29 11.39 3.61 3.22
N ASN A 30 11.24 3.41 4.53
CA ASN A 30 12.33 3.44 5.50
C ASN A 30 12.51 2.11 6.23
N CYS A 31 11.61 1.16 6.00
CA CYS A 31 11.66 -0.18 6.56
C CYS A 31 11.26 -1.21 5.49
N VAL A 32 11.90 -2.38 5.54
CA VAL A 32 11.57 -3.54 4.71
C VAL A 32 11.47 -4.76 5.61
N ARG A 33 10.32 -5.44 5.60
CA ARG A 33 10.16 -6.72 6.26
C ARG A 33 10.47 -7.85 5.28
N VAL A 34 11.42 -8.70 5.65
CA VAL A 34 11.71 -9.96 4.94
C VAL A 34 10.72 -11.01 5.43
N TRP A 35 9.71 -11.28 4.64
CA TRP A 35 8.62 -12.17 4.98
C TRP A 35 9.06 -13.65 5.13
N GLY A 36 8.59 -14.31 6.19
CA GLY A 36 8.98 -15.66 6.56
C GLY A 36 8.51 -16.79 5.64
N GLY A 37 7.69 -16.50 4.62
CA GLY A 37 7.27 -17.44 3.60
C GLY A 37 8.21 -17.57 2.40
N GLY A 38 9.37 -16.94 2.45
CA GLY A 38 10.37 -16.93 1.40
C GLY A 38 11.64 -17.71 1.77
N HIS A 39 12.77 -17.05 1.57
CA HIS A 39 14.09 -17.53 1.98
C HIS A 39 14.90 -16.33 2.49
N TYR A 40 15.96 -16.59 3.27
CA TYR A 40 16.88 -15.54 3.68
C TYR A 40 17.55 -14.94 2.45
N PRO A 41 17.48 -13.61 2.23
CA PRO A 41 18.17 -12.95 1.12
C PRO A 41 19.69 -13.17 1.14
N SER A 42 20.34 -12.91 0.00
CA SER A 42 21.79 -12.91 -0.11
C SER A 42 22.43 -11.77 0.69
N ASP A 43 23.74 -11.85 0.96
CA ASP A 43 24.47 -10.80 1.68
C ASP A 43 24.31 -9.43 0.99
N ALA A 44 24.24 -9.42 -0.35
CA ALA A 44 24.04 -8.19 -1.12
C ALA A 44 22.75 -7.42 -0.74
N PHE A 45 21.70 -8.11 -0.32
CA PHE A 45 20.46 -7.47 0.16
C PHE A 45 20.73 -6.65 1.42
N TYR A 46 21.40 -7.23 2.39
CA TYR A 46 21.71 -6.59 3.67
C TYR A 46 22.71 -5.45 3.50
N ASP A 47 23.77 -5.66 2.68
CA ASP A 47 24.74 -4.63 2.35
C ASP A 47 24.06 -3.41 1.72
N VAL A 48 23.14 -3.60 0.78
CA VAL A 48 22.39 -2.52 0.14
C VAL A 48 21.46 -1.82 1.13
N CYS A 49 20.79 -2.56 2.04
CA CYS A 49 19.97 -1.94 3.08
C CYS A 49 20.83 -1.09 4.03
N ASP A 50 22.03 -1.54 4.41
CA ASP A 50 22.98 -0.75 5.20
C ASP A 50 23.36 0.56 4.49
N GLU A 51 23.68 0.49 3.19
CA GLU A 51 24.03 1.66 2.38
C GLU A 51 22.88 2.66 2.22
N LEU A 52 21.66 2.16 2.03
CA LEU A 52 20.47 2.97 1.77
C LEU A 52 19.76 3.46 3.05
N GLY A 53 20.14 2.93 4.21
CA GLY A 53 19.50 3.27 5.50
C GLY A 53 18.09 2.67 5.67
N LEU A 54 17.81 1.53 5.02
CA LEU A 54 16.57 0.79 5.20
C LEU A 54 16.63 -0.07 6.45
N VAL A 55 15.70 0.11 7.38
CA VAL A 55 15.57 -0.77 8.55
C VAL A 55 15.00 -2.12 8.11
N ILE A 56 15.60 -3.21 8.56
CA ILE A 56 15.15 -4.57 8.25
C ILE A 56 14.38 -5.15 9.44
N TRP A 57 13.15 -5.56 9.19
CA TRP A 57 12.39 -6.49 10.00
C TRP A 57 12.62 -7.88 9.41
N GLN A 58 13.36 -8.75 10.12
CA GLN A 58 13.74 -10.06 9.61
C GLN A 58 12.89 -11.16 10.25
N ASP A 59 11.99 -11.77 9.47
CA ASP A 59 11.33 -12.99 9.89
C ASP A 59 12.29 -14.18 9.78
N PHE A 60 12.18 -15.14 10.73
CA PHE A 60 12.66 -16.50 10.48
C PHE A 60 11.73 -17.18 9.46
N MET A 61 12.25 -18.13 8.70
CA MET A 61 11.56 -18.71 7.53
C MET A 61 10.44 -19.70 7.93
N PHE A 62 9.43 -19.16 8.63
CA PHE A 62 8.20 -19.85 9.00
C PHE A 62 7.00 -18.98 8.67
N ALA A 63 6.01 -19.51 7.94
CA ALA A 63 4.82 -18.77 7.57
C ALA A 63 3.62 -19.68 7.37
N CYS A 64 2.46 -19.25 7.88
CA CYS A 64 1.12 -19.76 7.55
C CYS A 64 0.96 -21.29 7.63
N ALA A 65 1.77 -22.00 8.43
CA ALA A 65 1.76 -23.45 8.53
C ALA A 65 2.15 -23.92 9.92
N HIS A 66 1.68 -25.12 10.31
CA HIS A 66 2.08 -25.75 11.57
C HIS A 66 3.17 -26.77 11.32
N TYR A 67 4.28 -26.63 12.04
CA TYR A 67 5.45 -27.51 11.91
C TYR A 67 5.47 -28.54 13.02
N ASN A 68 5.68 -29.81 12.66
CA ASN A 68 5.94 -30.88 13.63
C ASN A 68 7.40 -30.81 14.05
N LEU A 69 7.63 -30.44 15.31
CA LEU A 69 8.97 -30.33 15.87
C LEU A 69 9.46 -31.73 16.32
N SER A 70 10.02 -32.51 15.37
CA SER A 70 10.78 -33.71 15.67
C SER A 70 12.18 -33.38 16.15
N ASP A 71 12.88 -34.32 16.82
CA ASP A 71 14.25 -34.08 17.30
C ASP A 71 15.20 -33.74 16.11
N GLU A 72 15.07 -34.47 14.99
CA GLU A 72 15.85 -34.23 13.77
C GLU A 72 15.56 -32.84 13.17
N PHE A 73 14.29 -32.45 13.11
CA PHE A 73 13.91 -31.16 12.60
C PHE A 73 14.40 -30.03 13.52
N GLU A 74 14.28 -30.18 14.84
CA GLU A 74 14.82 -29.21 15.81
C GLU A 74 16.34 -29.05 15.66
N GLU A 75 17.08 -30.14 15.48
CA GLU A 75 18.54 -30.08 15.26
C GLU A 75 18.89 -29.33 14.00
N ASN A 76 18.18 -29.58 12.90
CA ASN A 76 18.36 -28.87 11.65
C ASN A 76 18.02 -27.37 11.78
N LEU A 77 16.90 -27.02 12.44
CA LEU A 77 16.53 -25.63 12.70
C LEU A 77 17.58 -24.88 13.54
N ARG A 78 18.13 -25.53 14.57
CA ARG A 78 19.19 -24.94 15.39
C ARG A 78 20.45 -24.63 14.57
N ALA A 79 20.80 -25.46 13.60
CA ALA A 79 21.89 -25.23 12.68
C ALA A 79 21.56 -24.02 11.76
N GLU A 80 20.37 -23.97 11.18
CA GLU A 80 19.90 -22.86 10.35
C GLU A 80 19.90 -21.53 11.10
N PHE A 81 19.37 -21.49 12.33
CA PHE A 81 19.35 -20.29 13.16
C PHE A 81 20.76 -19.80 13.49
N ASN A 82 21.65 -20.73 13.88
CA ASN A 82 23.03 -20.42 14.20
C ASN A 82 23.78 -19.82 13.01
N ASP A 83 23.55 -20.32 11.81
CA ASP A 83 24.17 -19.87 10.58
C ASP A 83 23.66 -18.49 10.17
N ASN A 84 22.35 -18.33 10.04
CA ASN A 84 21.76 -17.08 9.56
C ASN A 84 21.84 -15.94 10.58
N ILE A 85 21.68 -16.18 11.87
CA ILE A 85 21.87 -15.12 12.88
C ILE A 85 23.30 -14.61 12.83
N LYS A 86 24.30 -15.50 12.76
CA LYS A 86 25.71 -15.07 12.69
C LYS A 86 26.03 -14.30 11.42
N ARG A 87 25.43 -14.67 10.31
CA ARG A 87 25.61 -14.02 9.02
C ARG A 87 25.02 -12.60 9.03
N ILE A 88 23.83 -12.42 9.60
CA ILE A 88 23.01 -11.20 9.45
C ILE A 88 23.22 -10.20 10.60
N ARG A 89 23.50 -10.64 11.82
CA ARG A 89 23.53 -9.82 13.05
C ARG A 89 24.47 -8.61 13.03
N SER A 90 25.42 -8.55 12.13
CA SER A 90 26.40 -7.44 12.04
C SER A 90 25.94 -6.28 11.16
N HIS A 91 24.81 -6.43 10.46
CA HIS A 91 24.28 -5.38 9.60
C HIS A 91 23.62 -4.28 10.43
N ALA A 92 23.99 -3.03 10.16
CA ALA A 92 23.45 -1.86 10.87
C ALA A 92 21.96 -1.64 10.58
N SER A 93 21.48 -2.13 9.46
CA SER A 93 20.08 -2.08 9.04
C SER A 93 19.17 -3.03 9.81
N LEU A 94 19.69 -4.07 10.46
CA LEU A 94 18.88 -5.04 11.18
C LEU A 94 18.19 -4.41 12.40
N GLY A 95 16.86 -4.24 12.32
CA GLY A 95 16.04 -3.64 13.38
C GLY A 95 15.50 -4.64 14.39
N LEU A 96 15.00 -5.79 13.92
CA LEU A 96 14.50 -6.85 14.80
C LEU A 96 14.52 -8.24 14.12
N TRP A 97 14.49 -9.27 14.95
CA TRP A 97 14.22 -10.64 14.57
C TRP A 97 12.76 -10.99 14.91
N CYS A 98 12.02 -11.55 13.95
CA CYS A 98 10.65 -12.02 14.15
C CYS A 98 10.56 -13.53 14.01
N GLY A 99 9.91 -14.20 14.97
CA GLY A 99 9.89 -15.66 15.04
C GLY A 99 9.18 -16.33 13.87
N ASN A 100 8.07 -15.75 13.39
CA ASN A 100 7.28 -16.35 12.31
C ASN A 100 6.25 -15.35 11.76
N ASN A 101 5.67 -15.72 10.61
CA ASN A 101 4.49 -15.06 10.04
C ASN A 101 3.21 -15.83 10.39
N GLU A 102 2.27 -15.17 11.08
CA GLU A 102 0.87 -15.55 11.35
C GLU A 102 0.63 -16.83 12.16
N MET A 103 1.66 -17.49 12.67
CA MET A 103 1.46 -18.78 13.34
C MET A 103 0.89 -18.65 14.75
N GLU A 104 1.19 -17.54 15.47
CA GLU A 104 0.55 -17.26 16.76
C GLU A 104 -0.95 -17.02 16.57
N MET A 105 -1.29 -16.15 15.62
CA MET A 105 -2.66 -15.83 15.28
C MET A 105 -3.47 -17.07 14.90
N PHE A 106 -2.96 -17.91 13.98
CA PHE A 106 -3.63 -19.15 13.61
C PHE A 106 -3.74 -20.15 14.77
N THR A 107 -2.76 -20.17 15.67
CA THR A 107 -2.80 -21.02 16.85
C THR A 107 -3.83 -20.53 17.87
N PHE A 108 -3.94 -19.22 18.07
CA PHE A 108 -4.89 -18.60 18.97
C PHE A 108 -6.33 -18.78 18.51
N PHE A 109 -6.62 -18.49 17.26
CA PHE A 109 -7.97 -18.60 16.69
C PHE A 109 -8.39 -20.04 16.31
N GLY A 110 -7.56 -21.04 16.59
CA GLY A 110 -7.91 -22.44 16.31
C GLY A 110 -7.71 -22.88 14.86
N GLY A 111 -6.79 -22.21 14.14
CA GLY A 111 -6.44 -22.52 12.75
C GLY A 111 -7.14 -21.61 11.74
N LEU A 112 -7.00 -21.93 10.45
CA LEU A 112 -7.60 -21.20 9.32
C LEU A 112 -9.16 -21.18 9.29
N ALA A 113 -9.82 -21.54 10.40
CA ALA A 113 -11.28 -21.48 10.56
C ALA A 113 -11.88 -20.07 10.39
N LEU A 114 -11.05 -19.05 10.41
CA LEU A 114 -11.44 -17.65 10.21
C LEU A 114 -11.49 -17.21 8.75
N MET A 115 -11.23 -18.08 7.78
CA MET A 115 -11.60 -17.76 6.40
C MET A 115 -13.13 -17.74 6.32
N PRO A 116 -13.79 -16.55 6.18
CA PRO A 116 -15.26 -16.41 6.22
C PRO A 116 -16.01 -17.16 5.12
N ASN A 117 -15.31 -17.93 4.31
CA ASN A 117 -15.83 -18.73 3.21
C ASN A 117 -15.43 -20.20 3.30
N ASN A 118 -15.60 -20.83 4.47
CA ASN A 118 -15.72 -22.31 4.48
C ASN A 118 -17.16 -22.69 4.11
N PRO A 119 -17.49 -22.92 2.83
CA PRO A 119 -18.86 -23.16 2.38
C PRO A 119 -19.38 -24.53 2.80
N THR A 120 -18.55 -25.40 3.39
CA THR A 120 -18.91 -26.78 3.73
C THR A 120 -19.34 -26.94 5.18
N GLY A 121 -19.10 -25.94 6.05
CA GLY A 121 -19.44 -26.07 7.47
C GLY A 121 -18.71 -27.20 8.21
N ASP A 122 -17.71 -27.79 7.56
CA ASP A 122 -16.87 -28.83 8.18
C ASP A 122 -16.06 -28.20 9.32
N PRO A 123 -15.77 -28.95 10.40
CA PRO A 123 -14.88 -28.47 11.44
C PRO A 123 -13.55 -28.04 10.81
N PRO A 124 -12.92 -26.99 11.32
CA PRO A 124 -11.70 -26.46 10.72
C PRO A 124 -10.69 -27.59 10.53
N MET A 125 -10.17 -27.70 9.32
CA MET A 125 -9.20 -28.75 8.93
C MET A 125 -7.93 -28.74 9.80
N TRP A 126 -7.84 -27.83 10.77
CA TRP A 126 -6.67 -27.45 11.55
C TRP A 126 -6.99 -27.22 13.05
N GLU A 127 -7.82 -28.04 13.67
CA GLU A 127 -7.89 -28.01 15.12
C GLU A 127 -6.53 -28.44 15.69
N LEU A 128 -5.80 -27.46 16.22
CA LEU A 128 -4.46 -27.70 16.77
C LEU A 128 -4.53 -28.64 17.99
N THR A 129 -3.83 -29.73 17.87
CA THR A 129 -3.63 -30.63 19.02
C THR A 129 -2.82 -29.90 20.10
N PRO A 130 -2.97 -30.30 21.39
CA PRO A 130 -2.11 -29.78 22.46
C PRO A 130 -0.61 -29.94 22.18
N LYS A 131 -0.23 -30.99 21.44
CA LYS A 131 1.16 -31.19 21.00
C LYS A 131 1.62 -30.12 20.03
N GLN A 132 0.79 -29.72 19.07
CA GLN A 132 1.13 -28.65 18.11
C GLN A 132 1.26 -27.29 18.80
N LYS A 133 0.35 -26.97 19.73
CA LYS A 133 0.47 -25.76 20.57
C LYS A 133 1.76 -25.78 21.42
N GLY A 134 2.09 -26.90 22.02
CA GLY A 134 3.33 -27.11 22.77
C GLY A 134 4.58 -26.95 21.88
N ASN A 135 4.53 -27.45 20.63
CA ASN A 135 5.62 -27.26 19.66
C ASN A 135 5.81 -25.78 19.29
N TYR A 136 4.70 -25.03 19.09
CA TYR A 136 4.76 -23.59 18.84
C TYR A 136 5.48 -22.87 19.98
N THR A 137 5.00 -23.01 21.22
CA THR A 137 5.60 -22.36 22.40
C THR A 137 7.08 -22.77 22.56
N ARG A 138 7.39 -24.07 22.40
CA ARG A 138 8.78 -24.54 22.49
C ARG A 138 9.69 -23.87 21.46
N LEU A 139 9.23 -23.74 20.21
CA LEU A 139 10.05 -23.20 19.12
C LEU A 139 10.18 -21.66 19.23
N TYR A 140 9.07 -20.95 19.25
CA TYR A 140 9.06 -19.49 19.07
C TYR A 140 9.18 -18.70 20.38
N GLU A 141 8.83 -19.31 21.52
CA GLU A 141 8.90 -18.62 22.82
C GLU A 141 10.01 -19.16 23.73
N TYR A 142 10.67 -20.24 23.35
CA TYR A 142 11.77 -20.81 24.14
C TYR A 142 13.05 -20.99 23.34
N ILE A 143 13.06 -21.75 22.23
CA ILE A 143 14.28 -22.08 21.48
C ILE A 143 14.82 -20.83 20.78
N LEU A 144 14.02 -20.20 19.95
CA LEU A 144 14.43 -19.04 19.15
C LEU A 144 14.90 -17.87 20.02
N PRO A 145 14.12 -17.35 21.01
CA PRO A 145 14.57 -16.21 21.82
C PRO A 145 15.85 -16.50 22.59
N LYS A 146 16.06 -17.74 23.04
CA LYS A 146 17.33 -18.13 23.68
C LYS A 146 18.49 -18.16 22.70
N THR A 147 18.25 -18.63 21.48
CA THR A 147 19.27 -18.69 20.43
C THR A 147 19.65 -17.28 19.98
N VAL A 148 18.67 -16.43 19.72
CA VAL A 148 18.90 -15.02 19.40
C VAL A 148 19.67 -14.32 20.51
N LYS A 149 19.21 -14.43 21.77
CA LYS A 149 19.89 -13.81 22.91
C LYS A 149 21.34 -14.28 23.09
N ALA A 150 21.65 -15.52 22.76
CA ALA A 150 22.99 -16.07 22.84
C ALA A 150 23.91 -15.60 21.72
N LEU A 151 23.39 -15.42 20.51
CA LEU A 151 24.14 -15.11 19.31
C LEU A 151 24.12 -13.64 18.93
N ASP A 152 23.01 -12.95 19.23
CA ASP A 152 22.78 -11.53 18.95
C ASP A 152 22.00 -10.86 20.10
N PRO A 153 22.67 -10.57 21.23
CA PRO A 153 22.00 -10.01 22.40
C PRO A 153 21.54 -8.55 22.25
N GLN A 154 21.90 -7.89 21.16
CA GLN A 154 21.63 -6.47 20.93
C GLN A 154 20.31 -6.25 20.15
N THR A 155 19.99 -7.17 19.23
CA THR A 155 18.79 -7.04 18.38
C THR A 155 17.57 -7.62 19.10
N TYR A 156 16.47 -6.89 19.03
CA TYR A 156 15.21 -7.29 19.63
C TYR A 156 14.63 -8.52 18.95
N TYR A 157 14.08 -9.45 19.74
CA TYR A 157 13.33 -10.60 19.25
C TYR A 157 11.83 -10.41 19.48
N TRP A 158 11.03 -10.53 18.42
CA TRP A 158 9.58 -10.50 18.41
C TRP A 158 9.02 -11.90 18.09
N PRO A 159 8.07 -12.46 18.89
CA PRO A 159 7.75 -13.88 18.80
C PRO A 159 7.03 -14.29 17.51
N SER A 160 6.15 -13.40 16.99
CA SER A 160 5.34 -13.64 15.79
C SER A 160 4.94 -12.31 15.17
N SER A 161 4.50 -12.30 13.93
CA SER A 161 3.79 -11.20 13.28
C SER A 161 2.50 -11.76 12.66
N PRO A 162 1.28 -11.32 13.10
CA PRO A 162 1.05 -10.37 14.18
C PRO A 162 1.27 -11.00 15.57
N SER A 163 1.47 -10.15 16.57
CA SER A 163 1.55 -10.54 17.98
C SER A 163 1.28 -9.35 18.90
N SER A 164 0.79 -9.65 20.11
CA SER A 164 0.68 -8.69 21.20
C SER A 164 1.76 -8.87 22.27
N GLY A 165 2.81 -9.65 21.97
CA GLY A 165 3.94 -9.91 22.83
C GLY A 165 4.20 -11.39 23.11
N GLY A 166 3.42 -12.32 22.52
CA GLY A 166 3.52 -13.76 22.71
C GLY A 166 2.53 -14.33 23.73
N ASP A 167 2.74 -15.57 24.13
CA ASP A 167 1.90 -16.30 25.10
C ASP A 167 0.44 -16.52 24.65
N PHE A 168 0.14 -16.36 23.36
CA PHE A 168 -1.22 -16.36 22.80
C PHE A 168 -2.15 -15.31 23.42
N ASP A 169 -1.61 -14.16 23.84
CA ASP A 169 -2.37 -13.08 24.45
C ASP A 169 -2.90 -12.14 23.38
N ASP A 170 -4.05 -12.46 22.81
CA ASP A 170 -4.75 -11.73 21.74
C ASP A 170 -3.80 -11.14 20.68
N PRO A 171 -3.29 -11.95 19.75
CA PRO A 171 -2.29 -11.51 18.77
C PRO A 171 -2.79 -10.45 17.76
N SER A 172 -4.04 -10.02 17.89
CA SER A 172 -4.65 -8.98 17.05
C SER A 172 -5.13 -7.77 17.87
N ASP A 173 -4.62 -7.58 19.09
CA ASP A 173 -4.94 -6.42 19.92
C ASP A 173 -4.42 -5.12 19.27
N GLU A 174 -5.33 -4.24 18.87
CA GLU A 174 -5.00 -2.99 18.18
C GLU A 174 -4.15 -2.02 19.00
N THR A 175 -4.14 -2.17 20.35
CA THR A 175 -3.51 -1.21 21.27
C THR A 175 -2.05 -1.51 21.54
N ARG A 176 -1.54 -2.67 21.15
CA ARG A 176 -0.18 -3.13 21.44
C ARG A 176 0.34 -4.09 20.39
N GLY A 177 1.66 -4.15 20.25
CA GLY A 177 2.31 -5.01 19.26
C GLY A 177 2.01 -4.60 17.83
N ASP A 178 1.80 -5.59 16.97
CA ASP A 178 1.51 -5.41 15.56
C ASP A 178 0.30 -6.23 15.12
N VAL A 179 -0.36 -5.76 14.05
CA VAL A 179 -1.60 -6.35 13.52
C VAL A 179 -1.46 -6.61 12.03
N HIS A 180 -1.99 -7.76 11.58
CA HIS A 180 -2.29 -8.02 10.17
C HIS A 180 -3.77 -7.72 9.93
N TYR A 181 -4.06 -6.68 9.14
CA TYR A 181 -5.43 -6.25 8.91
C TYR A 181 -5.91 -6.61 7.51
N TRP A 182 -6.69 -7.68 7.42
CA TRP A 182 -7.16 -8.25 6.16
C TRP A 182 -8.67 -8.20 5.94
N ASP A 183 -9.43 -7.57 6.82
CA ASP A 183 -10.89 -7.49 6.69
C ASP A 183 -11.31 -6.66 5.48
N VAL A 184 -10.52 -5.66 5.08
CA VAL A 184 -10.76 -4.91 3.84
C VAL A 184 -10.58 -5.79 2.62
N TRP A 185 -9.53 -6.60 2.52
CA TRP A 185 -9.31 -7.45 1.35
C TRP A 185 -9.92 -8.84 1.51
N HIS A 186 -9.46 -9.65 2.46
CA HIS A 186 -9.94 -11.02 2.64
C HIS A 186 -11.35 -11.05 3.21
N GLY A 187 -11.68 -10.18 4.14
CA GLY A 187 -13.01 -10.04 4.73
C GLY A 187 -14.04 -9.35 3.82
N SER A 188 -13.60 -8.75 2.72
CA SER A 188 -14.45 -8.03 1.76
C SER A 188 -15.16 -6.80 2.33
N LEU A 189 -14.67 -6.23 3.43
CA LEU A 189 -15.14 -4.95 3.93
C LEU A 189 -14.73 -3.81 2.98
N PRO A 190 -15.48 -2.72 2.92
CA PRO A 190 -15.11 -1.55 2.13
C PRO A 190 -13.80 -0.95 2.67
N PHE A 191 -12.99 -0.35 1.80
CA PHE A 191 -11.71 0.22 2.24
C PHE A 191 -11.87 1.41 3.20
N THR A 192 -13.06 2.00 3.30
CA THR A 192 -13.40 3.00 4.32
C THR A 192 -13.28 2.46 5.75
N ASP A 193 -13.32 1.13 5.90
CA ASP A 193 -13.17 0.48 7.21
C ASP A 193 -11.79 0.71 7.84
N TYR A 194 -10.76 0.98 7.06
CA TYR A 194 -9.46 1.38 7.61
C TYR A 194 -9.54 2.57 8.58
N ARG A 195 -10.49 3.50 8.39
CA ARG A 195 -10.68 4.64 9.29
C ARG A 195 -11.38 4.30 10.61
N ASN A 196 -11.90 3.09 10.76
CA ASN A 196 -12.48 2.62 12.02
C ASN A 196 -11.43 2.07 12.99
N HIS A 197 -10.17 1.91 12.56
CA HIS A 197 -9.11 1.24 13.29
C HIS A 197 -7.90 2.15 13.51
N ASN A 198 -7.39 2.14 14.75
CA ASN A 198 -6.19 2.88 15.14
C ASN A 198 -5.16 1.91 15.73
N PHE A 199 -4.58 1.09 14.87
CA PHE A 199 -3.57 0.11 15.24
C PHE A 199 -2.33 0.74 15.87
N ARG A 200 -1.69 0.04 16.81
CA ARG A 200 -0.39 0.45 17.32
C ARG A 200 0.69 0.37 16.23
N TYR A 201 0.67 -0.71 15.46
CA TYR A 201 1.49 -0.94 14.27
C TYR A 201 0.74 -1.90 13.33
N VAL A 202 0.62 -1.57 12.07
CA VAL A 202 0.05 -2.48 11.09
C VAL A 202 1.16 -3.04 10.21
N SER A 203 1.48 -4.32 10.40
CA SER A 203 2.61 -5.00 9.76
C SER A 203 2.24 -5.74 8.48
N GLU A 204 0.93 -5.97 8.26
CA GLU A 204 0.39 -6.38 6.97
C GLU A 204 -1.01 -5.81 6.74
N PHE A 205 -1.21 -5.29 5.56
CA PHE A 205 -2.47 -4.93 4.93
C PHE A 205 -2.21 -4.71 3.45
N GLY A 206 -3.21 -4.91 2.60
CA GLY A 206 -2.97 -4.81 1.17
C GLY A 206 -4.23 -4.86 0.34
N PHE A 207 -4.10 -4.45 -0.92
CA PHE A 207 -5.20 -4.43 -1.89
C PHE A 207 -4.66 -4.83 -3.26
N GLN A 208 -5.22 -5.88 -3.89
CA GLN A 208 -4.70 -6.36 -5.18
C GLN A 208 -5.04 -5.44 -6.35
N ALA A 209 -4.14 -5.44 -7.33
CA ALA A 209 -4.36 -4.89 -8.64
C ALA A 209 -3.75 -5.79 -9.73
N PHE A 210 -4.26 -5.67 -10.94
CA PHE A 210 -3.58 -6.24 -12.11
C PHE A 210 -2.30 -5.44 -12.41
N PRO A 211 -1.25 -6.08 -12.94
CA PRO A 211 -0.07 -5.37 -13.45
C PRO A 211 -0.41 -4.60 -14.73
N THR A 212 0.56 -3.88 -15.30
CA THR A 212 0.39 -3.16 -16.57
C THR A 212 0.06 -4.11 -17.71
N LEU A 213 -0.50 -3.58 -18.82
CA LEU A 213 -0.81 -4.37 -20.00
C LEU A 213 0.43 -5.06 -20.56
N LYS A 214 1.58 -4.39 -20.55
CA LYS A 214 2.85 -4.97 -21.03
C LYS A 214 3.28 -6.20 -20.23
N THR A 215 3.02 -6.20 -18.92
CA THR A 215 3.27 -7.38 -18.08
C THR A 215 2.26 -8.49 -18.36
N VAL A 216 0.98 -8.17 -18.54
CA VAL A 216 -0.05 -9.15 -18.95
C VAL A 216 0.30 -9.80 -20.28
N GLU A 217 0.79 -9.02 -21.26
CA GLU A 217 1.23 -9.52 -22.56
C GLU A 217 2.38 -10.52 -22.49
N SER A 218 3.19 -10.48 -21.43
CA SER A 218 4.31 -11.42 -21.26
C SER A 218 3.90 -12.86 -20.99
N PHE A 219 2.65 -13.09 -20.56
CA PHE A 219 2.15 -14.42 -20.22
C PHE A 219 0.80 -14.79 -20.87
N THR A 220 0.27 -13.92 -21.76
CA THR A 220 -1.01 -14.15 -22.44
C THR A 220 -0.87 -14.02 -23.94
N GLU A 221 -1.58 -14.87 -24.67
CA GLU A 221 -1.91 -14.62 -26.07
C GLU A 221 -3.13 -13.67 -26.16
N PRO A 222 -3.40 -13.04 -27.30
CA PRO A 222 -4.53 -12.10 -27.46
C PRO A 222 -5.90 -12.66 -27.00
N GLU A 223 -6.16 -13.93 -27.26
CA GLU A 223 -7.40 -14.62 -26.86
C GLU A 223 -7.52 -14.84 -25.35
N ASP A 224 -6.40 -14.84 -24.62
CA ASP A 224 -6.36 -14.98 -23.16
C ASP A 224 -6.60 -13.66 -22.43
N ARG A 225 -6.60 -12.53 -23.12
CA ARG A 225 -6.65 -11.17 -22.53
C ARG A 225 -8.05 -10.81 -22.05
N ASN A 226 -8.61 -11.68 -21.24
CA ASN A 226 -9.82 -11.50 -20.46
C ASN A 226 -9.52 -11.92 -19.01
N ILE A 227 -9.81 -11.06 -18.05
CA ILE A 227 -9.48 -11.29 -16.63
C ILE A 227 -10.06 -12.58 -16.04
N PHE A 228 -11.06 -13.19 -16.70
CA PHE A 228 -11.66 -14.48 -16.33
C PHE A 228 -11.23 -15.61 -17.27
N SER A 229 -10.25 -15.41 -18.14
CA SER A 229 -9.64 -16.50 -18.90
C SER A 229 -8.86 -17.43 -17.97
N TYR A 230 -8.71 -18.69 -18.38
CA TYR A 230 -7.95 -19.67 -17.61
C TYR A 230 -6.52 -19.19 -17.31
N VAL A 231 -5.84 -18.58 -18.28
CA VAL A 231 -4.47 -18.09 -18.13
C VAL A 231 -4.42 -16.94 -17.12
N MET A 232 -5.31 -15.94 -17.25
CA MET A 232 -5.37 -14.81 -16.31
C MET A 232 -5.71 -15.25 -14.88
N GLU A 233 -6.64 -16.20 -14.71
CA GLU A 233 -6.97 -16.73 -13.39
C GLU A 233 -5.84 -17.61 -12.80
N LYS A 234 -5.00 -18.26 -13.65
CA LYS A 234 -3.80 -18.98 -13.18
C LYS A 234 -2.67 -18.03 -12.77
N HIS A 235 -2.60 -16.84 -13.37
CA HIS A 235 -1.73 -15.76 -12.92
C HIS A 235 -2.38 -14.89 -11.82
N GLN A 236 -3.18 -15.55 -10.98
CA GLN A 236 -3.80 -15.04 -9.75
C GLN A 236 -3.73 -16.14 -8.70
N ARG A 237 -3.14 -15.86 -7.53
CA ARG A 237 -2.92 -16.88 -6.49
C ARG A 237 -3.81 -16.68 -5.25
N ASN A 238 -4.63 -15.65 -5.25
CA ASN A 238 -5.67 -15.44 -4.24
C ASN A 238 -7.03 -15.88 -4.80
N ASN A 239 -7.67 -16.81 -4.13
CA ASN A 239 -8.89 -17.45 -4.63
C ASN A 239 -10.00 -16.42 -4.93
N ALA A 240 -10.63 -16.54 -6.13
CA ALA A 240 -11.69 -15.66 -6.63
C ALA A 240 -11.32 -14.15 -6.68
N ALA A 241 -10.03 -13.80 -6.62
CA ALA A 241 -9.62 -12.40 -6.46
C ALA A 241 -9.88 -11.53 -7.70
N ASN A 242 -9.86 -12.08 -8.92
CA ASN A 242 -10.25 -11.31 -10.10
C ASN A 242 -11.69 -10.82 -10.00
N SER A 243 -12.60 -11.67 -9.50
CA SER A 243 -13.99 -11.27 -9.20
C SER A 243 -14.08 -10.26 -8.05
N LYS A 244 -13.24 -10.41 -7.01
CA LYS A 244 -13.17 -9.47 -5.88
C LYS A 244 -12.72 -8.08 -6.32
N ILE A 245 -11.68 -7.98 -7.16
CA ILE A 245 -11.27 -6.70 -7.77
C ILE A 245 -12.47 -6.06 -8.49
N MET A 246 -13.23 -6.83 -9.29
CA MET A 246 -14.40 -6.32 -10.00
C MET A 246 -15.52 -5.86 -9.07
N THR A 247 -15.72 -6.52 -7.95
CA THR A 247 -16.71 -6.12 -6.94
C THR A 247 -16.38 -4.75 -6.35
N TYR A 248 -15.16 -4.55 -5.89
CA TYR A 248 -14.69 -3.26 -5.38
C TYR A 248 -14.67 -2.16 -6.46
N LEU A 249 -14.26 -2.54 -7.69
CA LEU A 249 -14.26 -1.62 -8.83
C LEU A 249 -15.67 -1.09 -9.09
N GLY A 250 -16.68 -1.96 -9.14
CA GLY A 250 -18.06 -1.56 -9.34
C GLY A 250 -18.63 -0.67 -8.23
N GLN A 251 -18.09 -0.71 -7.03
CA GLN A 251 -18.46 0.20 -5.94
C GLN A 251 -17.87 1.60 -6.13
N THR A 252 -16.68 1.73 -6.74
CA THR A 252 -15.86 2.95 -6.73
C THR A 252 -15.79 3.65 -8.09
N TYR A 253 -15.66 2.90 -9.18
CA TYR A 253 -15.47 3.41 -10.55
C TYR A 253 -16.59 2.96 -11.49
N ARG A 254 -16.71 3.62 -12.64
CA ARG A 254 -17.55 3.11 -13.75
C ARG A 254 -16.89 1.85 -14.32
N TYR A 255 -17.70 1.01 -14.95
CA TYR A 255 -17.17 -0.17 -15.65
C TYR A 255 -16.34 0.27 -16.87
N PRO A 256 -15.06 -0.10 -16.96
CA PRO A 256 -14.20 0.34 -18.04
C PRO A 256 -14.51 -0.42 -19.34
N THR A 257 -15.13 0.25 -20.31
CA THR A 257 -15.51 -0.33 -21.61
C THR A 257 -14.45 -0.11 -22.70
N ALA A 258 -13.46 0.75 -22.48
CA ALA A 258 -12.43 1.13 -23.45
C ALA A 258 -11.32 0.07 -23.63
N GLY A 259 -11.53 -1.15 -23.15
CA GLY A 259 -10.61 -2.28 -23.30
C GLY A 259 -9.82 -2.65 -22.06
N LEU A 260 -9.04 -3.74 -22.18
CA LEU A 260 -8.32 -4.33 -21.06
C LEU A 260 -7.38 -3.34 -20.38
N GLY A 261 -6.58 -2.58 -21.13
CA GLY A 261 -5.65 -1.61 -20.56
C GLY A 261 -6.31 -0.61 -19.62
N THR A 262 -7.54 -0.15 -19.94
CA THR A 262 -8.31 0.74 -19.06
C THR A 262 -8.78 0.03 -17.79
N LEU A 263 -9.17 -1.25 -17.89
CA LEU A 263 -9.54 -2.05 -16.73
C LEU A 263 -8.35 -2.27 -15.79
N LEU A 264 -7.17 -2.57 -16.35
CA LEU A 264 -5.94 -2.74 -15.55
C LEU A 264 -5.59 -1.44 -14.82
N TYR A 265 -5.59 -0.30 -15.51
CA TYR A 265 -5.41 1.04 -14.93
C TYR A 265 -6.41 1.30 -13.79
N THR A 266 -7.70 1.03 -14.01
CA THR A 266 -8.74 1.25 -13.01
C THR A 266 -8.50 0.39 -11.76
N SER A 267 -8.06 -0.87 -11.94
CA SER A 267 -7.72 -1.74 -10.81
C SER A 267 -6.53 -1.22 -10.00
N GLN A 268 -5.55 -0.63 -10.68
CA GLN A 268 -4.39 -0.04 -10.01
C GLN A 268 -4.76 1.23 -9.23
N LEU A 269 -5.61 2.08 -9.78
CA LEU A 269 -6.15 3.24 -9.05
C LEU A 269 -6.94 2.82 -7.81
N LEU A 270 -7.79 1.80 -7.95
CA LEU A 270 -8.57 1.28 -6.84
C LEU A 270 -7.67 0.81 -5.68
N SER A 271 -6.63 0.04 -5.99
CA SER A 271 -5.64 -0.40 -5.02
C SER A 271 -4.94 0.80 -4.35
N ALA A 272 -4.46 1.74 -5.15
CA ALA A 272 -3.73 2.91 -4.67
C ALA A 272 -4.60 3.82 -3.76
N GLU A 273 -5.85 4.08 -4.13
CA GLU A 273 -6.79 4.87 -3.32
C GLU A 273 -7.14 4.15 -2.01
N ALA A 274 -7.38 2.83 -2.05
CA ALA A 274 -7.66 2.05 -0.85
C ALA A 274 -6.50 2.10 0.15
N MET A 275 -5.27 1.93 -0.33
CA MET A 275 -4.07 1.97 0.52
C MET A 275 -3.79 3.38 1.04
N LYS A 276 -3.95 4.42 0.20
CA LYS A 276 -3.88 5.83 0.61
C LYS A 276 -4.84 6.12 1.76
N TYR A 277 -6.08 5.65 1.64
CA TYR A 277 -7.13 5.89 2.63
C TYR A 277 -6.74 5.40 4.02
N GLY A 278 -6.14 4.20 4.10
CA GLY A 278 -5.63 3.63 5.35
C GLY A 278 -4.39 4.36 5.88
N VAL A 279 -3.33 4.46 5.05
CA VAL A 279 -2.03 5.02 5.50
C VAL A 279 -2.16 6.47 5.95
N GLU A 280 -2.88 7.31 5.19
CA GLU A 280 -3.09 8.70 5.58
C GLU A 280 -3.87 8.81 6.90
N HIS A 281 -4.88 7.94 7.12
CA HIS A 281 -5.58 7.88 8.39
C HIS A 281 -4.63 7.58 9.55
N TRP A 282 -3.81 6.54 9.43
CA TRP A 282 -2.87 6.16 10.50
C TRP A 282 -1.78 7.20 10.71
N ARG A 283 -1.31 7.86 9.67
CA ARG A 283 -0.35 8.97 9.78
C ARG A 283 -0.94 10.18 10.50
N ARG A 284 -2.21 10.49 10.28
CA ARG A 284 -2.93 11.54 11.03
C ARG A 284 -3.05 11.22 12.52
N HIS A 285 -2.99 9.93 12.89
CA HIS A 285 -3.02 9.45 14.28
C HIS A 285 -1.64 9.03 14.79
N ARG A 286 -0.59 9.72 14.32
CA ARG A 286 0.76 9.51 14.82
C ARG A 286 0.81 9.64 16.36
N GLY A 287 1.61 8.78 17.02
CA GLY A 287 1.63 8.63 18.48
C GLY A 287 0.75 7.46 18.94
N GLN A 288 -0.36 7.20 18.27
CA GLN A 288 -1.12 5.96 18.42
C GLN A 288 -0.63 4.92 17.41
N CYS A 289 -0.70 5.21 16.10
CA CYS A 289 -0.09 4.36 15.09
C CYS A 289 1.36 4.79 14.81
N MET A 290 2.30 3.85 14.89
CA MET A 290 3.74 4.12 14.81
C MET A 290 4.39 3.50 13.57
N GLY A 291 3.65 2.81 12.72
CA GLY A 291 4.16 2.29 11.46
C GLY A 291 3.14 1.47 10.69
N ALA A 292 3.39 1.38 9.38
CA ALA A 292 2.59 0.60 8.46
C ALA A 292 3.52 -0.06 7.42
N ILE A 293 3.41 -1.38 7.26
CA ILE A 293 4.13 -2.16 6.25
C ILE A 293 3.12 -2.71 5.27
N VAL A 294 3.26 -2.31 4.01
CA VAL A 294 2.36 -2.74 2.93
C VAL A 294 2.68 -4.17 2.50
N TRP A 295 1.68 -5.04 2.43
CA TRP A 295 1.75 -6.27 1.71
C TRP A 295 1.31 -6.02 0.26
N GLN A 296 2.21 -6.03 -0.75
CA GLN A 296 3.64 -6.33 -0.71
C GLN A 296 4.44 -5.40 -1.65
N LEU A 297 5.77 -5.35 -1.50
CA LEU A 297 6.62 -4.49 -2.32
C LEU A 297 6.72 -5.00 -3.77
N ASN A 298 7.04 -6.28 -3.96
CA ASN A 298 7.43 -6.87 -5.24
C ASN A 298 6.75 -8.19 -5.55
N ASP A 299 6.86 -8.64 -6.78
CA ASP A 299 6.43 -9.95 -7.26
C ASP A 299 7.60 -10.88 -7.55
N CYS A 300 7.39 -12.20 -7.42
CA CYS A 300 8.37 -13.23 -7.76
C CYS A 300 8.12 -13.90 -9.13
N TRP A 301 7.07 -13.50 -9.82
CA TRP A 301 6.69 -13.90 -11.18
C TRP A 301 5.62 -12.94 -11.71
N PRO A 302 5.35 -12.89 -13.05
CA PRO A 302 4.29 -12.05 -13.59
C PRO A 302 2.91 -12.50 -13.11
N VAL A 303 2.20 -11.65 -12.37
CA VAL A 303 0.98 -12.04 -11.64
C VAL A 303 0.11 -10.83 -11.28
N ALA A 304 -1.20 -11.02 -11.09
CA ALA A 304 -2.05 -10.08 -10.38
C ALA A 304 -1.84 -10.28 -8.86
N SER A 305 -1.52 -9.20 -8.15
CA SER A 305 -1.09 -9.27 -6.75
C SER A 305 -1.30 -7.97 -6.00
N TRP A 306 -0.90 -7.94 -4.74
CA TRP A 306 -0.85 -6.74 -3.89
C TRP A 306 0.41 -5.89 -4.11
N SER A 307 1.37 -6.33 -4.94
CA SER A 307 2.64 -5.64 -5.11
C SER A 307 2.48 -4.22 -5.64
N SER A 308 3.34 -3.32 -5.17
CA SER A 308 3.44 -1.96 -5.72
C SER A 308 4.40 -1.89 -6.93
N ILE A 309 5.37 -2.81 -7.00
CA ILE A 309 6.29 -3.00 -8.13
C ILE A 309 6.03 -4.39 -8.73
N ASP A 310 5.80 -4.47 -10.03
CA ASP A 310 5.58 -5.75 -10.70
C ASP A 310 6.89 -6.53 -10.91
N TYR A 311 6.76 -7.79 -11.34
CA TYR A 311 7.91 -8.69 -11.56
C TYR A 311 9.01 -8.12 -12.45
N PHE A 312 8.67 -7.28 -13.43
CA PHE A 312 9.63 -6.66 -14.34
C PHE A 312 10.21 -5.33 -13.82
N GLY A 313 9.82 -4.91 -12.61
CA GLY A 313 10.25 -3.66 -12.00
C GLY A 313 9.48 -2.43 -12.48
N ARG A 314 8.29 -2.61 -13.07
CA ARG A 314 7.39 -1.52 -13.41
C ARG A 314 6.63 -1.06 -12.18
N TRP A 315 6.53 0.24 -11.99
CA TRP A 315 5.77 0.82 -10.91
C TRP A 315 4.28 0.80 -11.24
N LYS A 316 3.48 0.19 -10.38
CA LYS A 316 2.03 0.33 -10.40
C LYS A 316 1.62 1.69 -9.80
N ALA A 317 0.36 2.09 -10.00
CA ALA A 317 -0.16 3.31 -9.39
C ALA A 317 0.11 3.37 -7.88
N LEU A 318 0.01 2.25 -7.17
CA LEU A 318 0.28 2.16 -5.74
C LEU A 318 1.67 2.68 -5.38
N HIS A 319 2.71 2.36 -6.14
CA HIS A 319 4.09 2.77 -5.81
C HIS A 319 4.30 4.30 -5.89
N TYR A 320 3.61 4.97 -6.83
CA TYR A 320 3.58 6.44 -6.88
C TYR A 320 2.78 7.04 -5.72
N TYR A 321 1.69 6.38 -5.31
CA TYR A 321 0.93 6.77 -4.13
C TYR A 321 1.72 6.56 -2.83
N GLU A 322 2.48 5.45 -2.71
CA GLU A 322 3.41 5.20 -1.60
C GLU A 322 4.42 6.34 -1.47
N LYS A 323 5.01 6.78 -2.58
CA LYS A 323 5.92 7.92 -2.58
C LYS A 323 5.30 9.18 -1.98
N ARG A 324 4.02 9.44 -2.24
CA ARG A 324 3.29 10.58 -1.69
C ARG A 324 2.89 10.36 -0.23
N PHE A 325 2.21 9.26 0.08
CA PHE A 325 1.71 9.07 1.43
C PHE A 325 2.77 8.63 2.45
N PHE A 326 3.97 8.22 2.01
CA PHE A 326 5.15 8.02 2.86
C PHE A 326 6.13 9.20 2.84
N ALA A 327 5.79 10.32 2.21
CA ALA A 327 6.63 11.51 2.24
C ALA A 327 6.94 11.95 3.69
N PRO A 328 8.18 12.41 3.98
CA PRO A 328 8.56 12.81 5.34
C PRO A 328 7.67 13.89 5.95
N VAL A 329 7.19 14.83 5.13
CA VAL A 329 6.15 15.80 5.52
C VAL A 329 4.96 15.60 4.59
N LEU A 330 3.79 15.32 5.17
CA LEU A 330 2.59 15.01 4.41
C LEU A 330 1.43 15.90 4.87
N LEU A 331 0.80 16.57 3.92
CA LEU A 331 -0.54 17.15 4.09
C LEU A 331 -1.57 16.13 3.62
N SER A 332 -2.51 15.76 4.48
CA SER A 332 -3.60 14.84 4.17
C SER A 332 -4.95 15.40 4.62
N CYS A 333 -6.02 14.88 4.05
CA CYS A 333 -7.38 15.31 4.34
C CYS A 333 -8.21 14.15 4.91
N GLU A 334 -8.94 14.44 5.99
CA GLU A 334 -10.08 13.63 6.42
C GLU A 334 -11.33 14.32 5.92
N GLU A 335 -11.85 13.84 4.80
CA GLU A 335 -13.10 14.30 4.23
C GLU A 335 -14.28 13.51 4.81
N LYS A 336 -15.43 14.18 4.92
CA LYS A 336 -16.73 13.53 5.08
C LYS A 336 -17.56 13.74 3.81
N GLY A 337 -18.23 12.70 3.38
CA GLY A 337 -19.01 12.70 2.16
C GLY A 337 -19.83 11.44 2.01
N PHE A 338 -20.07 11.04 0.77
CA PHE A 338 -20.87 9.85 0.44
C PHE A 338 -20.33 8.55 1.07
N LEU A 339 -19.01 8.38 1.16
CA LEU A 339 -18.41 7.16 1.70
C LEU A 339 -18.61 7.01 3.21
N ASP A 340 -18.73 8.13 3.93
CA ASP A 340 -18.93 8.15 5.38
C ASP A 340 -20.41 8.23 5.79
N ASP A 341 -21.33 8.23 4.82
CA ASP A 341 -22.78 8.30 5.12
C ASP A 341 -23.29 6.96 5.68
N PRO A 342 -23.68 6.91 6.95
CA PRO A 342 -24.13 5.67 7.58
C PRO A 342 -25.51 5.21 7.11
N ASN A 343 -26.23 6.01 6.30
CA ASN A 343 -27.59 5.69 5.92
C ASN A 343 -27.65 4.68 4.76
N PRO A 344 -28.14 3.47 4.99
CA PRO A 344 -28.24 2.44 3.96
C PRO A 344 -29.29 2.74 2.87
N ASN A 345 -30.26 3.62 3.12
CA ASN A 345 -31.38 3.93 2.21
C ASN A 345 -31.05 5.07 1.25
N ARG A 346 -29.92 4.98 0.57
CA ARG A 346 -29.41 6.00 -0.35
C ARG A 346 -30.35 6.26 -1.54
N GLU A 347 -31.12 5.27 -1.95
CA GLU A 347 -32.03 5.37 -3.11
C GLU A 347 -33.22 6.32 -2.91
N CYS A 348 -33.58 6.61 -1.65
CA CYS A 348 -34.74 7.45 -1.31
C CYS A 348 -34.33 8.88 -0.92
N ARG A 349 -33.08 9.30 -1.15
CA ARG A 349 -32.54 10.58 -0.67
C ARG A 349 -32.00 11.41 -1.84
N ASP A 350 -32.09 12.72 -1.71
CA ASP A 350 -31.24 13.61 -2.48
C ASP A 350 -29.83 13.58 -1.89
N LEU A 351 -28.97 12.73 -2.47
CA LEU A 351 -27.61 12.49 -1.99
C LEU A 351 -26.79 13.78 -1.86
N ASN A 352 -27.01 14.75 -2.76
CA ASN A 352 -26.24 15.98 -2.72
C ASN A 352 -26.63 16.88 -1.53
N THR A 353 -27.91 16.95 -1.22
CA THR A 353 -28.43 17.83 -0.14
C THR A 353 -28.29 17.18 1.22
N ASP A 354 -28.51 15.86 1.30
CA ASP A 354 -28.61 15.13 2.56
C ASP A 354 -27.25 14.60 3.07
N THR A 355 -26.21 14.61 2.22
CA THR A 355 -24.87 14.18 2.62
C THR A 355 -24.12 15.34 3.29
N VAL A 356 -23.60 15.09 4.50
CA VAL A 356 -22.68 16.03 5.16
C VAL A 356 -21.39 16.08 4.38
N LYS A 357 -20.93 17.28 4.07
CA LYS A 357 -19.68 17.53 3.35
C LYS A 357 -18.79 18.41 4.19
N SER A 358 -17.63 17.89 4.58
CA SER A 358 -16.62 18.64 5.32
C SER A 358 -15.22 18.14 5.01
N ILE A 359 -14.22 18.94 5.32
CA ILE A 359 -12.82 18.58 5.29
C ILE A 359 -12.17 18.91 6.63
N ARG A 360 -11.20 18.09 7.00
CA ARG A 360 -10.28 18.38 8.10
C ARG A 360 -8.86 18.03 7.66
N LEU A 361 -8.03 19.05 7.53
CA LEU A 361 -6.65 18.89 7.07
C LEU A 361 -5.73 18.54 8.23
N ASN A 362 -4.69 17.78 7.93
CA ASN A 362 -3.66 17.37 8.89
C ASN A 362 -2.29 17.40 8.22
N VAL A 363 -1.29 17.92 8.90
CA VAL A 363 0.11 17.82 8.49
C VAL A 363 0.86 16.89 9.43
N SER A 364 1.44 15.83 8.88
CA SER A 364 2.28 14.87 9.60
C SER A 364 3.76 15.12 9.28
N ASN A 365 4.61 15.12 10.31
CA ASN A 365 6.06 15.31 10.21
C ASN A 365 6.79 14.08 10.76
N GLU A 366 7.47 13.35 9.89
CA GLU A 366 8.30 12.18 10.24
C GLU A 366 9.79 12.54 10.39
N THR A 367 10.13 13.82 10.30
CA THR A 367 11.52 14.26 10.46
C THR A 367 11.87 14.50 11.92
N MET A 368 13.16 14.44 12.22
CA MET A 368 13.70 14.69 13.57
C MET A 368 13.75 16.19 13.94
N GLN A 369 13.21 17.06 13.11
CA GLN A 369 13.20 18.52 13.34
C GLN A 369 11.78 19.06 13.16
N PRO A 370 11.39 20.10 13.89
CA PRO A 370 10.14 20.82 13.60
C PRO A 370 10.14 21.34 12.16
N GLN A 371 8.98 21.30 11.51
CA GLN A 371 8.79 21.80 10.15
C GLN A 371 7.74 22.90 10.12
N THR A 372 8.11 24.06 9.58
CA THR A 372 7.16 25.16 9.34
C THR A 372 6.71 25.10 7.89
N VAL A 373 5.40 25.07 7.69
CA VAL A 373 4.79 24.93 6.38
C VAL A 373 3.58 25.86 6.23
N THR A 374 3.27 26.22 4.99
CA THR A 374 2.03 26.95 4.64
C THR A 374 1.05 25.99 4.00
N VAL A 375 -0.13 25.88 4.56
CA VAL A 375 -1.24 25.08 4.04
C VAL A 375 -2.25 25.97 3.34
N LYS A 376 -2.67 25.56 2.14
CA LYS A 376 -3.73 26.21 1.34
C LYS A 376 -4.77 25.18 0.96
N TRP A 377 -6.02 25.61 0.80
CA TRP A 377 -7.07 24.79 0.22
C TRP A 377 -8.10 25.63 -0.52
N GLU A 378 -8.74 25.04 -1.50
CA GLU A 378 -9.79 25.67 -2.29
C GLU A 378 -10.88 24.66 -2.62
N LEU A 379 -12.14 25.06 -2.54
CA LEU A 379 -13.26 24.34 -3.16
C LEU A 379 -13.33 24.77 -4.62
N ARG A 380 -13.21 23.82 -5.53
CA ARG A 380 -13.24 24.03 -6.98
C ARG A 380 -14.32 23.17 -7.64
N ASN A 381 -14.81 23.59 -8.79
CA ASN A 381 -15.68 22.76 -9.61
C ASN A 381 -14.89 21.92 -10.63
N ASN A 382 -15.57 21.09 -11.41
CA ASN A 382 -14.98 20.22 -12.43
C ASN A 382 -14.33 20.96 -13.62
N ARG A 383 -14.44 22.32 -13.66
CA ARG A 383 -13.71 23.22 -14.58
C ARG A 383 -12.50 23.86 -13.90
N SER A 384 -12.22 23.49 -12.67
CA SER A 384 -11.19 24.12 -11.82
C SER A 384 -11.48 25.58 -11.44
N GLU A 385 -12.72 26.04 -11.58
CA GLU A 385 -13.12 27.37 -11.12
C GLU A 385 -13.21 27.36 -9.59
N VAL A 386 -12.55 28.32 -8.93
CA VAL A 386 -12.57 28.48 -7.48
C VAL A 386 -13.97 28.96 -7.03
N LEU A 387 -14.64 28.13 -6.25
CA LEU A 387 -15.95 28.44 -5.65
C LEU A 387 -15.79 29.06 -4.27
N ARG A 388 -14.78 28.61 -3.52
CA ARG A 388 -14.41 29.15 -2.21
C ARG A 388 -12.91 29.03 -2.00
N ASP A 389 -12.28 30.17 -1.71
CA ASP A 389 -10.88 30.24 -1.29
C ASP A 389 -10.82 30.04 0.24
N GLY A 390 -10.06 29.06 0.68
CA GLY A 390 -9.85 28.74 2.10
C GLY A 390 -8.75 29.58 2.75
N GLY A 391 -8.04 30.37 1.95
CA GLY A 391 -6.89 31.17 2.40
C GLY A 391 -5.65 30.34 2.66
N GLU A 392 -4.71 30.96 3.37
CA GLU A 392 -3.42 30.38 3.73
C GLU A 392 -3.27 30.36 5.25
N VAL A 393 -2.71 29.27 5.77
CA VAL A 393 -2.34 29.19 7.19
C VAL A 393 -0.92 28.65 7.32
N GLU A 394 -0.07 29.40 8.06
CA GLU A 394 1.26 28.92 8.43
C GLU A 394 1.18 28.18 9.75
N ILE A 395 1.75 26.98 9.80
CA ILE A 395 1.81 26.12 10.98
C ILE A 395 3.21 25.55 11.17
N THR A 396 3.59 25.31 12.42
CA THR A 396 4.81 24.57 12.77
C THR A 396 4.42 23.22 13.35
N VAL A 397 4.83 22.15 12.69
CA VAL A 397 4.60 20.78 13.14
C VAL A 397 5.83 20.29 13.89
N PRO A 398 5.70 19.87 15.17
CA PRO A 398 6.83 19.35 15.92
C PRO A 398 7.50 18.16 15.24
N ALA A 399 8.74 17.87 15.63
CA ALA A 399 9.46 16.68 15.16
C ALA A 399 8.70 15.40 15.55
N MET A 400 8.56 14.47 14.62
CA MET A 400 7.92 13.16 14.85
C MET A 400 6.48 13.27 15.39
N ASP A 401 5.71 14.25 14.89
CA ASP A 401 4.37 14.57 15.39
C ASP A 401 3.43 14.99 14.25
N THR A 402 2.20 15.34 14.60
CA THR A 402 1.16 15.73 13.65
C THR A 402 0.34 16.91 14.19
N VAL A 403 -0.15 17.75 13.28
CA VAL A 403 -1.02 18.90 13.63
C VAL A 403 -2.28 18.86 12.78
N TRP A 404 -3.43 18.90 13.45
CA TRP A 404 -4.74 19.03 12.84
C TRP A 404 -5.13 20.50 12.70
N LEU A 405 -5.69 20.86 11.55
CA LEU A 405 -6.39 22.13 11.35
C LEU A 405 -7.86 21.98 11.77
N ASP A 406 -8.57 23.09 11.86
CA ASP A 406 -9.99 23.10 12.16
C ASP A 406 -10.81 22.43 11.05
N THR A 407 -11.92 21.81 11.44
CA THR A 407 -12.89 21.26 10.48
C THR A 407 -13.58 22.39 9.73
N VAL A 408 -13.67 22.25 8.42
CA VAL A 408 -14.38 23.18 7.53
C VAL A 408 -15.62 22.47 6.96
N GLU A 409 -16.78 22.98 7.33
CA GLU A 409 -18.05 22.54 6.73
C GLU A 409 -18.24 23.17 5.36
N LEU A 410 -18.68 22.36 4.39
CA LEU A 410 -18.88 22.74 2.99
C LEU A 410 -20.28 22.34 2.48
N PRO A 411 -21.35 22.82 3.15
CA PRO A 411 -22.72 22.44 2.77
C PRO A 411 -23.08 22.90 1.36
N GLU A 412 -22.43 23.96 0.85
CA GLU A 412 -22.61 24.51 -0.49
C GLU A 412 -22.04 23.63 -1.61
N ALA A 413 -21.08 22.75 -1.30
CA ALA A 413 -20.41 21.92 -2.29
C ALA A 413 -21.39 20.95 -2.97
N ASN A 414 -21.32 20.87 -4.30
CA ASN A 414 -22.02 19.86 -5.08
C ASN A 414 -21.14 18.60 -5.18
N MET A 415 -21.55 17.52 -4.55
CA MET A 415 -20.76 16.27 -4.50
C MET A 415 -20.49 15.66 -5.88
N PHE A 416 -21.24 16.03 -6.92
CA PHE A 416 -21.10 15.48 -8.26
C PHE A 416 -20.18 16.29 -9.17
N THR A 417 -19.91 17.53 -8.83
CA THR A 417 -19.13 18.46 -9.68
C THR A 417 -18.02 19.16 -8.95
N ASP A 418 -18.03 19.15 -7.61
CA ASP A 418 -17.06 19.94 -6.85
C ASP A 418 -16.08 19.02 -6.09
N HIS A 419 -14.88 19.52 -5.91
CA HIS A 419 -13.82 18.87 -5.17
C HIS A 419 -13.03 19.89 -4.37
N VAL A 420 -12.28 19.45 -3.37
CA VAL A 420 -11.33 20.29 -2.66
C VAL A 420 -9.93 19.97 -3.14
N HIS A 421 -9.24 20.98 -3.62
CA HIS A 421 -7.80 20.97 -3.83
C HIS A 421 -7.10 21.51 -2.59
N TYR A 422 -6.05 20.84 -2.12
CA TYR A 422 -5.23 21.30 -0.99
C TYR A 422 -3.74 21.05 -1.25
N ALA A 423 -2.92 22.00 -0.80
CA ALA A 423 -1.49 21.99 -1.03
C ALA A 423 -0.72 22.49 0.19
N CYS A 424 0.49 21.97 0.37
CA CYS A 424 1.42 22.33 1.42
C CYS A 424 2.73 22.85 0.82
N TYR A 425 3.17 23.99 1.31
CA TYR A 425 4.37 24.67 0.83
C TYR A 425 5.40 24.80 1.95
N GLN A 426 6.65 24.61 1.60
CA GLN A 426 7.78 24.87 2.48
C GLN A 426 8.82 25.71 1.73
N ASN A 427 9.21 26.84 2.33
CA ASN A 427 10.14 27.80 1.70
C ASN A 427 9.70 28.27 0.30
N GLY A 428 8.39 28.30 0.03
CA GLY A 428 7.81 28.68 -1.26
C GLY A 428 7.73 27.54 -2.29
N GLU A 429 8.25 26.37 -1.99
CA GLU A 429 8.13 25.16 -2.82
C GLU A 429 6.97 24.30 -2.37
N MET A 430 6.18 23.78 -3.29
CA MET A 430 5.10 22.83 -3.02
C MET A 430 5.70 21.44 -2.71
N ILE A 431 5.43 20.94 -1.52
CA ILE A 431 5.96 19.65 -1.03
C ILE A 431 4.91 18.54 -0.94
N SER A 432 3.63 18.92 -0.95
CA SER A 432 2.51 17.96 -0.89
C SER A 432 1.27 18.61 -1.47
N GLU A 433 0.53 17.90 -2.30
CA GLU A 433 -0.78 18.31 -2.80
C GLU A 433 -1.66 17.10 -3.06
N SER A 434 -2.96 17.27 -3.01
CA SER A 434 -3.93 16.28 -3.45
C SER A 434 -5.32 16.91 -3.61
N THR A 435 -6.26 16.09 -4.08
CA THR A 435 -7.68 16.47 -4.13
C THR A 435 -8.54 15.43 -3.41
N VAL A 436 -9.68 15.86 -2.89
CA VAL A 436 -10.71 14.99 -2.35
C VAL A 436 -12.06 15.28 -3.00
N LEU A 437 -12.80 14.20 -3.30
CA LEU A 437 -14.17 14.24 -3.78
C LEU A 437 -15.11 13.96 -2.61
N PHE A 438 -16.32 14.53 -2.67
CA PHE A 438 -17.39 14.21 -1.71
C PHE A 438 -18.26 13.03 -2.16
N SER A 439 -18.02 12.51 -3.36
CA SER A 439 -18.64 11.29 -3.91
C SER A 439 -17.57 10.25 -4.25
N VAL A 440 -18.00 9.06 -4.64
CA VAL A 440 -17.10 8.11 -5.30
C VAL A 440 -16.79 8.57 -6.72
N PRO A 441 -15.61 8.25 -7.27
CA PRO A 441 -15.20 8.68 -8.62
C PRO A 441 -16.23 8.38 -9.72
N LYS A 442 -17.00 7.28 -9.63
CA LYS A 442 -17.99 6.92 -10.64
C LYS A 442 -19.17 7.89 -10.75
N TYR A 443 -19.46 8.66 -9.72
CA TYR A 443 -20.57 9.60 -9.67
C TYR A 443 -20.14 11.04 -9.97
N TYR A 444 -18.84 11.32 -9.91
CA TYR A 444 -18.34 12.63 -10.25
C TYR A 444 -18.46 12.90 -11.75
N ASP A 445 -18.93 14.09 -12.12
CA ASP A 445 -19.16 14.49 -13.51
C ASP A 445 -17.88 15.11 -14.12
N TYR A 446 -16.97 14.23 -14.56
CA TYR A 446 -15.73 14.64 -15.21
C TYR A 446 -16.01 15.25 -16.59
N ILE A 447 -15.44 16.42 -16.84
CA ILE A 447 -15.36 17.03 -18.17
C ILE A 447 -14.12 16.47 -18.88
N ASP A 448 -14.15 16.40 -20.22
CA ASP A 448 -12.96 16.02 -21.00
C ASP A 448 -11.79 16.96 -20.67
N PRO A 449 -10.74 16.48 -19.99
CA PRO A 449 -9.65 17.33 -19.58
C PRO A 449 -8.75 17.74 -20.74
N GLN A 450 -8.93 17.19 -21.95
CA GLN A 450 -8.12 17.46 -23.15
C GLN A 450 -6.62 17.51 -22.79
N LEU A 451 -6.16 16.42 -22.16
CA LEU A 451 -4.76 16.27 -21.75
C LEU A 451 -3.82 16.48 -22.92
N SER A 452 -2.79 17.27 -22.71
CA SER A 452 -1.71 17.47 -23.67
C SER A 452 -0.36 17.45 -22.95
N CYS A 453 0.68 17.04 -23.68
CA CYS A 453 2.03 17.07 -23.13
C CYS A 453 3.04 17.53 -24.19
N ARG A 454 4.18 18.01 -23.68
CA ARG A 454 5.40 18.28 -24.47
C ARG A 454 6.60 17.76 -23.70
N VAL A 455 7.66 17.45 -24.43
CA VAL A 455 8.93 16.99 -23.85
C VAL A 455 9.96 18.11 -23.94
N GLU A 456 10.58 18.44 -22.83
CA GLU A 456 11.66 19.43 -22.73
C GLU A 456 12.88 18.78 -22.04
N GLY A 457 13.87 18.34 -22.84
CA GLY A 457 15.03 17.63 -22.34
C GLY A 457 14.64 16.26 -21.74
N ASN A 458 14.80 16.09 -20.43
CA ASN A 458 14.41 14.89 -19.68
C ASN A 458 13.14 15.09 -18.85
N GLU A 459 12.36 16.12 -19.18
CA GLU A 459 11.10 16.43 -18.50
C GLU A 459 9.92 16.31 -19.46
N ILE A 460 8.79 15.84 -18.94
CA ILE A 460 7.49 15.86 -19.57
C ILE A 460 6.67 16.95 -18.88
N ILE A 461 6.07 17.81 -19.66
CA ILE A 461 5.20 18.86 -19.15
C ILE A 461 3.78 18.53 -19.59
N VAL A 462 2.92 18.21 -18.63
CA VAL A 462 1.53 17.83 -18.84
C VAL A 462 0.62 18.99 -18.49
N SER A 463 -0.42 19.22 -19.28
CA SER A 463 -1.44 20.22 -19.03
C SER A 463 -2.84 19.71 -19.32
N ALA A 464 -3.85 20.34 -18.67
CA ALA A 464 -5.26 20.01 -18.80
C ALA A 464 -6.10 21.27 -19.01
N LYS A 465 -7.31 21.14 -19.60
CA LYS A 465 -8.28 22.22 -19.78
C LYS A 465 -9.51 22.11 -18.88
N ALA A 466 -9.59 21.05 -18.10
CA ALA A 466 -10.55 20.83 -17.02
C ALA A 466 -9.88 19.94 -15.98
N TYR A 467 -10.45 19.82 -14.79
CA TYR A 467 -9.94 18.94 -13.74
C TYR A 467 -9.74 17.51 -14.24
N ALA A 468 -8.55 16.99 -14.05
CA ALA A 468 -8.16 15.63 -14.43
C ALA A 468 -7.67 14.87 -13.20
N LYS A 469 -8.43 13.84 -12.78
CA LYS A 469 -8.05 12.99 -11.64
C LYS A 469 -7.20 11.81 -12.10
N SER A 470 -6.12 11.56 -11.35
CA SER A 470 -5.23 10.41 -11.51
C SER A 470 -4.68 10.26 -12.94
N VAL A 471 -4.05 11.31 -13.42
CA VAL A 471 -3.44 11.33 -14.76
C VAL A 471 -2.30 10.33 -14.81
N GLU A 472 -2.43 9.33 -15.68
CA GLU A 472 -1.38 8.38 -16.02
C GLU A 472 -0.68 8.81 -17.30
N VAL A 473 0.64 8.80 -17.28
CA VAL A 473 1.49 9.10 -18.43
C VAL A 473 2.31 7.86 -18.74
N LEU A 474 2.19 7.31 -19.93
CA LEU A 474 2.86 6.09 -20.38
C LEU A 474 3.68 6.37 -21.64
N ASN A 475 4.82 5.68 -21.80
CA ASN A 475 5.50 5.54 -23.07
C ASN A 475 4.99 4.30 -23.84
N GLU A 476 5.43 4.12 -25.08
CA GLU A 476 5.03 3.01 -25.94
C GLU A 476 5.29 1.62 -25.32
N ASN A 477 6.37 1.50 -24.56
CA ASN A 477 6.79 0.23 -23.95
C ASN A 477 6.27 0.01 -22.52
N GLU A 478 5.62 1.01 -21.91
CA GLU A 478 5.22 0.98 -20.48
C GLU A 478 6.36 0.55 -19.54
N ASP A 479 7.59 1.00 -19.83
CA ASP A 479 8.81 0.53 -19.16
C ASP A 479 9.61 1.66 -18.47
N TRP A 480 9.15 2.90 -18.56
CA TRP A 480 9.82 4.00 -17.90
C TRP A 480 9.45 4.14 -16.43
N VAL A 481 10.30 4.83 -15.68
CA VAL A 481 10.02 5.31 -14.34
C VAL A 481 10.04 6.84 -14.40
N LEU A 482 8.95 7.44 -13.99
CA LEU A 482 8.78 8.88 -13.87
C LEU A 482 8.99 9.30 -12.43
N GLU A 483 9.38 10.56 -12.21
CA GLU A 483 9.47 11.13 -10.87
C GLU A 483 8.11 11.16 -10.16
N ASP A 484 7.04 11.37 -10.91
CA ASP A 484 5.65 11.29 -10.45
C ASP A 484 4.74 10.80 -11.57
N ASN A 485 3.62 10.16 -11.20
CA ASN A 485 2.58 9.69 -12.12
C ASN A 485 1.27 9.51 -11.35
N TYR A 486 0.14 9.30 -12.03
CA TYR A 486 -1.17 9.17 -11.40
C TYR A 486 -1.51 10.35 -10.47
N PHE A 487 -1.16 11.55 -10.88
CA PHE A 487 -1.41 12.82 -10.17
C PHE A 487 -2.72 13.44 -10.62
N ASP A 488 -3.25 14.32 -9.77
CA ASP A 488 -4.38 15.17 -10.12
C ASP A 488 -3.86 16.45 -10.77
N LEU A 489 -4.62 17.03 -11.71
CA LEU A 489 -4.22 18.22 -12.43
C LEU A 489 -5.41 19.17 -12.65
N GLU A 490 -5.24 20.42 -12.27
CA GLU A 490 -6.23 21.47 -12.46
C GLU A 490 -6.14 22.11 -13.85
N ALA A 491 -7.24 22.71 -14.30
CA ALA A 491 -7.27 23.39 -15.60
C ALA A 491 -6.31 24.58 -15.62
N GLY A 492 -5.49 24.64 -16.67
CA GLY A 492 -4.52 25.72 -16.87
C GLY A 492 -3.23 25.60 -16.08
N GLU A 493 -3.10 24.58 -15.24
CA GLU A 493 -1.84 24.25 -14.57
C GLU A 493 -0.96 23.36 -15.44
N GLU A 494 0.35 23.43 -15.23
CA GLU A 494 1.35 22.56 -15.86
C GLU A 494 2.05 21.73 -14.80
N ARG A 495 2.05 20.39 -14.99
CA ARG A 495 2.84 19.48 -14.19
C ARG A 495 4.12 19.11 -14.91
N ARG A 496 5.28 19.46 -14.31
CA ARG A 496 6.60 19.03 -14.79
C ARG A 496 7.01 17.75 -14.13
N ILE A 497 7.37 16.75 -14.92
CA ILE A 497 7.70 15.42 -14.46
C ILE A 497 9.02 14.99 -15.09
N ARG A 498 9.99 14.70 -14.26
CA ARG A 498 11.29 14.21 -14.73
C ARG A 498 11.21 12.73 -15.10
N ILE A 499 11.82 12.38 -16.22
CA ILE A 499 12.04 10.99 -16.62
C ILE A 499 13.24 10.46 -15.82
N VAL A 500 13.01 9.51 -14.93
CA VAL A 500 14.05 8.89 -14.10
C VAL A 500 14.78 7.80 -14.91
N SER A 501 14.01 7.00 -15.66
CA SER A 501 14.56 5.99 -16.57
C SER A 501 13.57 5.69 -17.71
N GLY A 502 14.08 5.20 -18.84
CA GLY A 502 13.29 4.89 -20.04
C GLY A 502 13.25 6.03 -21.05
N ASP A 503 12.59 5.79 -22.18
CA ASP A 503 12.55 6.69 -23.33
C ASP A 503 11.19 7.37 -23.48
N ALA A 504 11.20 8.62 -23.98
CA ALA A 504 9.99 9.44 -24.19
C ALA A 504 9.33 9.18 -25.56
N ASN A 505 9.29 7.93 -26.02
CA ASN A 505 8.69 7.57 -27.31
C ASN A 505 7.23 7.15 -27.14
N GLY A 506 6.36 7.57 -28.08
CA GLY A 506 4.96 7.14 -28.14
C GLY A 506 4.15 7.49 -26.88
N ILE A 507 4.34 8.70 -26.32
CA ILE A 507 3.67 9.12 -25.11
C ILE A 507 2.16 9.13 -25.31
N HIS A 508 1.46 8.48 -24.39
CA HIS A 508 0.00 8.55 -24.30
C HIS A 508 -0.42 8.77 -22.83
N MET A 509 -1.59 9.36 -22.67
CA MET A 509 -2.11 9.75 -21.36
C MET A 509 -3.57 9.37 -21.22
N ARG A 510 -3.97 9.12 -19.98
CA ARG A 510 -5.37 8.94 -19.60
C ARG A 510 -5.60 9.45 -18.17
N SER A 511 -6.86 9.64 -17.83
CA SER A 511 -7.30 10.00 -16.48
C SER A 511 -8.58 9.22 -16.14
N VAL A 512 -9.13 9.43 -14.94
CA VAL A 512 -10.42 8.81 -14.54
C VAL A 512 -11.54 9.13 -15.56
N TYR A 513 -11.49 10.28 -16.25
CA TYR A 513 -12.40 10.59 -17.36
C TYR A 513 -12.50 9.48 -18.42
N ASN A 514 -11.42 8.77 -18.68
CA ASN A 514 -11.35 7.70 -19.69
C ASN A 514 -11.91 6.35 -19.22
N ILE A 515 -12.30 6.24 -17.95
CA ILE A 515 -12.97 5.04 -17.42
C ILE A 515 -14.46 5.10 -17.81
N ARG A 516 -14.79 4.56 -19.01
CA ARG A 516 -16.14 4.55 -19.59
C ARG A 516 -16.41 3.23 -20.30
#